data_598788682f999f34e23be9ebfade33ef
#
_entry.id   598788682f999f34e23be9ebfade33ef
#
_cell.length_a   1.000
_cell.length_b   1.000
_cell.length_c   1.000
_cell.angle_alpha   90.00
_cell.angle_beta   90.00
_cell.angle_gamma   90.00
#
_symmetry.space_group_name_H-M   'P 1'
#
loop_
_entity.id
_entity.type
_entity.pdbx_description
1 polymer ?
#
loop_
_entity_poly.entity_id
_entity_poly.type
_entity_poly.pdbx_seq_one_letter_code
_entity_poly.pdbx_strand_id
1 'polypeptide(L)'
;MLRIDQLRLLPDQPESDLTAKCARLLRTDPSSLRDLTVLRRAIDAREGLTFVYTVAVSAPQEAALLRRCRDKRVTAYTPEHYVLPAPVAPPEVRPIVVGAGPAGLFAALVLARCGARPILLERGQPVEQRSRDVARFWHTGRLDTESNVQFGEGGAGAFSDGKLNTGTRDLRHRYIMEQLVACGAPGSILTDALPHVGTDKLHIALRNLRQQLLDAGADIRFGARLEGFTAQDGALTAITCRQGDSLYTVPAQRLILALGHSARDTFETLYGSGFAMEPKPFAMGVRIEHRQSAVDAARYRQLAGHPALPPATYKLSCHLPNGRSAFSFCVCPGGQVVAAASEEQRVVTNGMSEYARDRENINGALLVNVTPADFPDGHPLAGIRLQRQLEDAAFALGGGDYRAPCQRVGDFLAGRPSTGAGTVQPSYLPGVTYTDLRRCLPAFISETLALALPELGRKLRGYDDPDALLTGIETRSSSPVRLVRDDRYESNIRGVYPCGEGAGYAGGILSAAADGMRCAEKLLEVYR
;
A
#
# COMPACT_ATOMS: atom_id res chain seq x y z
N MET A 1 19.36 21.16 -17.43
CA MET A 1 17.95 21.52 -17.73
C MET A 1 17.45 22.59 -16.74
N LEU A 2 16.37 23.25 -17.06
CA LEU A 2 15.65 24.16 -16.16
C LEU A 2 14.37 23.48 -15.70
N ARG A 3 14.08 23.53 -14.41
CA ARG A 3 12.80 23.13 -13.81
C ARG A 3 11.92 24.35 -13.64
N ILE A 4 10.67 24.22 -14.04
CA ILE A 4 9.67 25.29 -13.93
C ILE A 4 8.46 24.72 -13.17
N ASP A 5 8.17 25.31 -12.03
CA ASP A 5 7.05 24.93 -11.18
C ASP A 5 5.83 25.82 -11.43
N GLN A 6 4.65 25.33 -11.01
CA GLN A 6 3.40 26.11 -10.96
C GLN A 6 2.92 26.66 -12.33
N LEU A 7 3.18 25.95 -13.41
CA LEU A 7 2.57 26.28 -14.71
C LEU A 7 1.10 25.81 -14.69
N ARG A 8 0.19 26.71 -15.08
CA ARG A 8 -1.26 26.45 -15.04
C ARG A 8 -1.83 26.36 -16.45
N LEU A 9 -2.64 25.31 -16.70
CA LEU A 9 -3.47 25.16 -17.89
C LEU A 9 -4.93 25.01 -17.48
N LEU A 10 -5.84 25.57 -18.27
CA LEU A 10 -7.26 25.28 -18.19
C LEU A 10 -7.54 23.87 -18.76
N PRO A 11 -8.68 23.22 -18.43
CA PRO A 11 -8.98 21.87 -18.91
C PRO A 11 -9.07 21.72 -20.43
N ASP A 12 -9.40 22.80 -21.14
CA ASP A 12 -9.51 22.86 -22.60
C ASP A 12 -8.20 23.23 -23.31
N GLN A 13 -7.16 23.60 -22.56
CA GLN A 13 -5.85 23.90 -23.10
C GLN A 13 -5.01 22.63 -23.27
N PRO A 14 -4.40 22.40 -24.45
CA PRO A 14 -3.53 21.25 -24.69
C PRO A 14 -2.20 21.39 -23.93
N GLU A 15 -1.58 20.27 -23.58
CA GLU A 15 -0.26 20.26 -22.92
C GLU A 15 0.84 20.92 -23.77
N SER A 16 0.68 20.96 -25.10
CA SER A 16 1.61 21.68 -26.01
C SER A 16 1.77 23.16 -25.65
N ASP A 17 0.76 23.79 -25.02
CA ASP A 17 0.81 25.19 -24.56
C ASP A 17 1.84 25.40 -23.44
N LEU A 18 2.29 24.33 -22.77
CA LEU A 18 3.35 24.42 -21.77
C LEU A 18 4.64 24.99 -22.35
N THR A 19 5.00 24.63 -23.60
CA THR A 19 6.19 25.15 -24.28
C THR A 19 6.11 26.68 -24.42
N ALA A 20 4.98 27.21 -24.86
CA ALA A 20 4.78 28.64 -25.01
C ALA A 20 4.80 29.39 -23.65
N LYS A 21 4.24 28.75 -22.60
CA LYS A 21 4.28 29.30 -21.22
C LYS A 21 5.70 29.30 -20.65
N CYS A 22 6.47 28.25 -20.88
CA CYS A 22 7.89 28.19 -20.51
C CYS A 22 8.71 29.27 -21.22
N ALA A 23 8.55 29.40 -22.54
CA ALA A 23 9.25 30.42 -23.32
C ALA A 23 8.96 31.83 -22.85
N ARG A 24 7.69 32.14 -22.57
CA ARG A 24 7.28 33.45 -22.03
C ARG A 24 7.95 33.73 -20.68
N LEU A 25 7.99 32.75 -19.78
CA LEU A 25 8.58 32.89 -18.45
C LEU A 25 10.10 33.09 -18.54
N LEU A 26 10.75 32.33 -19.42
CA LEU A 26 12.20 32.40 -19.66
C LEU A 26 12.61 33.57 -20.56
N ARG A 27 11.66 34.27 -21.17
CA ARG A 27 11.86 35.36 -22.14
C ARG A 27 12.78 34.90 -23.29
N THR A 28 12.41 33.78 -23.91
CA THR A 28 13.13 33.16 -25.03
C THR A 28 12.13 32.72 -26.11
N ASP A 29 12.63 32.35 -27.27
CA ASP A 29 11.82 31.81 -28.36
C ASP A 29 11.35 30.38 -28.04
N PRO A 30 10.07 30.03 -28.22
CA PRO A 30 9.56 28.67 -28.03
C PRO A 30 10.34 27.60 -28.82
N SER A 31 10.79 27.94 -30.02
CA SER A 31 11.57 27.03 -30.87
C SER A 31 12.97 26.71 -30.33
N SER A 32 13.49 27.53 -29.41
CA SER A 32 14.76 27.29 -28.73
C SER A 32 14.67 26.29 -27.58
N LEU A 33 13.46 25.98 -27.11
CA LEU A 33 13.23 25.03 -26.03
C LEU A 33 13.18 23.59 -26.57
N ARG A 34 13.85 22.67 -25.88
CA ARG A 34 13.92 21.26 -26.24
C ARG A 34 13.63 20.39 -25.03
N ASP A 35 13.31 19.12 -25.27
CA ASP A 35 13.18 18.07 -24.26
C ASP A 35 12.24 18.45 -23.10
N LEU A 36 11.13 19.15 -23.43
CA LEU A 36 10.13 19.45 -22.41
C LEU A 36 9.54 18.16 -21.88
N THR A 37 9.73 17.94 -20.58
CA THR A 37 9.23 16.76 -19.86
C THR A 37 8.35 17.20 -18.70
N VAL A 38 7.15 16.64 -18.61
CA VAL A 38 6.27 16.84 -17.44
C VAL A 38 6.82 16.00 -16.28
N LEU A 39 7.22 16.66 -15.21
CA LEU A 39 7.69 16.03 -13.98
C LEU A 39 6.56 15.75 -13.00
N ARG A 40 5.54 16.62 -13.00
CA ARG A 40 4.38 16.50 -12.12
C ARG A 40 3.17 17.21 -12.73
N ARG A 41 2.00 16.55 -12.60
CA ARG A 41 0.69 17.13 -12.91
C ARG A 41 -0.20 17.03 -11.67
N ALA A 42 -0.79 18.15 -11.25
CA ALA A 42 -1.75 18.21 -10.15
C ALA A 42 -3.01 18.92 -10.59
N ILE A 43 -4.11 18.67 -9.90
CA ILE A 43 -5.40 19.32 -10.12
C ILE A 43 -5.63 20.34 -9.01
N ASP A 44 -5.98 21.58 -9.37
CA ASP A 44 -6.43 22.62 -8.46
C ASP A 44 -7.88 22.99 -8.81
N ALA A 45 -8.81 22.64 -7.91
CA ALA A 45 -10.23 22.86 -8.08
C ALA A 45 -10.80 23.80 -6.99
N ARG A 46 -9.96 24.61 -6.33
CA ARG A 46 -10.38 25.48 -5.22
C ARG A 46 -11.16 26.73 -5.68
N GLU A 47 -10.68 27.38 -6.72
CA GLU A 47 -11.24 28.63 -7.27
C GLU A 47 -11.62 28.50 -8.75
N GLY A 48 -11.83 27.30 -9.22
CA GLY A 48 -12.01 26.93 -10.61
C GLY A 48 -11.10 25.76 -10.96
N LEU A 49 -11.36 25.10 -12.07
CA LEU A 49 -10.57 23.93 -12.48
C LEU A 49 -9.33 24.36 -13.26
N THR A 50 -8.16 24.03 -12.74
CA THR A 50 -6.88 24.22 -13.43
C THR A 50 -5.98 22.99 -13.22
N PHE A 51 -5.21 22.64 -14.23
CA PHE A 51 -4.08 21.72 -14.10
C PHE A 51 -2.81 22.51 -13.77
N VAL A 52 -2.08 22.02 -12.76
CA VAL A 52 -0.83 22.64 -12.30
C VAL A 52 0.32 21.70 -12.63
N TYR A 53 1.23 22.17 -13.45
CA TYR A 53 2.36 21.40 -13.94
C TYR A 53 3.68 21.85 -13.31
N THR A 54 4.56 20.89 -13.10
CA THR A 54 6.01 21.08 -12.97
C THR A 54 6.66 20.43 -14.17
N VAL A 55 7.50 21.16 -14.89
CA VAL A 55 8.19 20.65 -16.06
C VAL A 55 9.70 20.81 -15.96
N ALA A 56 10.44 19.96 -16.68
CA ALA A 56 11.84 20.17 -16.99
C ALA A 56 11.96 20.50 -18.48
N VAL A 57 12.86 21.43 -18.84
CA VAL A 57 13.09 21.84 -20.21
C VAL A 57 14.57 22.15 -20.43
N SER A 58 15.10 21.77 -21.59
CA SER A 58 16.44 22.16 -22.05
C SER A 58 16.37 23.43 -22.91
N ALA A 59 17.37 24.29 -22.76
CA ALA A 59 17.47 25.54 -23.54
C ALA A 59 18.94 25.89 -23.80
N PRO A 60 19.27 26.62 -24.87
CA PRO A 60 20.59 27.20 -25.01
C PRO A 60 20.92 28.14 -23.86
N GLN A 61 22.17 28.13 -23.39
CA GLN A 61 22.67 29.04 -22.36
C GLN A 61 21.83 29.05 -21.07
N GLU A 62 21.41 27.87 -20.55
CA GLU A 62 20.57 27.71 -19.36
C GLU A 62 21.03 28.55 -18.16
N ALA A 63 22.34 28.63 -17.91
CA ALA A 63 22.91 29.43 -16.82
C ALA A 63 22.66 30.93 -17.01
N ALA A 64 22.68 31.44 -18.25
CA ALA A 64 22.37 32.85 -18.54
C ALA A 64 20.87 33.10 -18.43
N LEU A 65 20.03 32.18 -18.91
CA LEU A 65 18.58 32.24 -18.74
C LEU A 65 18.20 32.26 -17.27
N LEU A 66 18.77 31.39 -16.44
CA LEU A 66 18.51 31.32 -15.01
C LEU A 66 18.89 32.61 -14.28
N ARG A 67 20.06 33.20 -14.61
CA ARG A 67 20.48 34.50 -14.03
C ARG A 67 19.56 35.65 -14.42
N ARG A 68 19.06 35.66 -15.66
CA ARG A 68 18.15 36.69 -16.19
C ARG A 68 16.71 36.51 -15.67
N CYS A 69 16.28 35.27 -15.48
CA CYS A 69 14.97 34.94 -14.96
C CYS A 69 14.96 35.09 -13.44
N ARG A 70 14.32 36.17 -12.93
CA ARG A 70 14.20 36.40 -11.47
C ARG A 70 13.00 35.68 -10.84
N ASP A 71 12.31 34.83 -11.60
CA ASP A 71 11.13 34.11 -11.12
C ASP A 71 11.56 32.90 -10.28
N LYS A 72 11.10 32.85 -9.02
CA LYS A 72 11.42 31.78 -8.06
C LYS A 72 10.91 30.40 -8.47
N ARG A 73 10.00 30.32 -9.43
CA ARG A 73 9.49 29.06 -10.00
C ARG A 73 10.50 28.38 -10.92
N VAL A 74 11.53 29.10 -11.37
CA VAL A 74 12.56 28.59 -12.29
C VAL A 74 13.82 28.27 -11.51
N THR A 75 14.25 27.02 -11.56
CA THR A 75 15.45 26.53 -10.89
C THR A 75 16.29 25.68 -11.82
N ALA A 76 17.57 25.53 -11.51
CA ALA A 76 18.40 24.54 -12.19
C ALA A 76 17.89 23.11 -11.88
N TYR A 77 17.96 22.22 -12.84
CA TYR A 77 17.52 20.85 -12.68
C TYR A 77 18.50 19.87 -13.35
N THR A 78 18.93 18.91 -12.58
CA THR A 78 19.68 17.76 -13.08
C THR A 78 18.84 16.51 -12.77
N PRO A 79 18.43 15.74 -13.79
CA PRO A 79 17.74 14.48 -13.56
C PRO A 79 18.60 13.53 -12.74
N GLU A 80 18.08 13.04 -11.64
CA GLU A 80 18.72 12.00 -10.85
C GLU A 80 18.03 10.66 -11.16
N HIS A 81 18.84 9.64 -11.41
CA HIS A 81 18.37 8.29 -11.70
C HIS A 81 18.95 7.30 -10.69
N TYR A 82 18.14 6.32 -10.33
CA TYR A 82 18.62 5.18 -9.59
C TYR A 82 19.53 4.33 -10.47
N VAL A 83 20.68 3.98 -9.93
CA VAL A 83 21.66 3.10 -10.61
C VAL A 83 21.70 1.78 -9.87
N LEU A 84 21.49 0.68 -10.59
CA LEU A 84 21.63 -0.65 -10.04
C LEU A 84 23.06 -0.87 -9.52
N PRO A 85 23.24 -1.66 -8.45
CA PRO A 85 24.54 -2.13 -8.01
C PRO A 85 25.32 -2.81 -9.15
N ALA A 86 26.65 -2.82 -9.05
CA ALA A 86 27.47 -3.56 -10.02
C ALA A 86 27.11 -5.05 -10.01
N PRO A 87 27.14 -5.72 -11.17
CA PRO A 87 26.88 -7.17 -11.24
C PRO A 87 27.85 -7.98 -10.39
N VAL A 88 27.36 -9.11 -9.90
CA VAL A 88 28.15 -10.10 -9.16
C VAL A 88 28.19 -11.42 -9.94
N ALA A 89 29.21 -12.25 -9.68
CA ALA A 89 29.19 -13.62 -10.16
C ALA A 89 28.06 -14.41 -9.49
N PRO A 90 27.40 -15.34 -10.19
CA PRO A 90 26.37 -16.16 -9.59
C PRO A 90 26.91 -16.88 -8.35
N PRO A 91 26.33 -16.67 -7.16
CA PRO A 91 26.81 -17.31 -5.94
C PRO A 91 26.52 -18.82 -5.97
N GLU A 92 27.39 -19.62 -5.37
CA GLU A 92 27.20 -21.06 -5.24
C GLU A 92 25.90 -21.40 -4.50
N VAL A 93 25.65 -20.72 -3.37
CA VAL A 93 24.38 -20.77 -2.65
C VAL A 93 23.55 -19.54 -3.01
N ARG A 94 22.49 -19.77 -3.76
CA ARG A 94 21.59 -18.70 -4.26
C ARG A 94 20.93 -17.96 -3.10
N PRO A 95 20.84 -16.62 -3.14
CA PRO A 95 20.07 -15.89 -2.13
C PRO A 95 18.58 -16.21 -2.25
N ILE A 96 17.91 -16.26 -1.11
CA ILE A 96 16.49 -16.55 -1.02
C ILE A 96 15.72 -15.28 -0.64
N VAL A 97 14.57 -15.08 -1.25
CA VAL A 97 13.60 -14.04 -0.90
C VAL A 97 12.29 -14.74 -0.52
N VAL A 98 11.75 -14.44 0.64
CA VAL A 98 10.48 -15.00 1.12
C VAL A 98 9.40 -13.92 1.11
N GLY A 99 8.35 -14.16 0.31
CA GLY A 99 7.22 -13.29 0.07
C GLY A 99 7.33 -12.53 -1.26
N ALA A 100 6.32 -12.70 -2.12
CA ALA A 100 6.20 -12.02 -3.41
C ALA A 100 5.32 -10.76 -3.36
N GLY A 101 5.31 -10.05 -2.21
CA GLY A 101 4.79 -8.70 -2.10
C GLY A 101 5.73 -7.66 -2.71
N PRO A 102 5.41 -6.35 -2.66
CA PRO A 102 6.23 -5.31 -3.28
C PRO A 102 7.70 -5.34 -2.82
N ALA A 103 7.96 -5.57 -1.53
CA ALA A 103 9.32 -5.66 -1.01
C ALA A 103 10.10 -6.82 -1.62
N GLY A 104 9.51 -8.02 -1.64
CA GLY A 104 10.19 -9.21 -2.16
C GLY A 104 10.37 -9.18 -3.66
N LEU A 105 9.36 -8.75 -4.42
CA LEU A 105 9.44 -8.64 -5.88
C LEU A 105 10.56 -7.68 -6.33
N PHE A 106 10.66 -6.49 -5.71
CA PHE A 106 11.70 -5.53 -6.08
C PHE A 106 13.08 -5.90 -5.51
N ALA A 107 13.15 -6.58 -4.36
CA ALA A 107 14.40 -7.19 -3.88
C ALA A 107 14.90 -8.26 -4.87
N ALA A 108 14.03 -9.18 -5.27
CA ALA A 108 14.36 -10.22 -6.25
C ALA A 108 14.76 -9.62 -7.61
N LEU A 109 14.10 -8.53 -8.05
CA LEU A 109 14.44 -7.85 -9.30
C LEU A 109 15.86 -7.26 -9.27
N VAL A 110 16.25 -6.60 -8.18
CA VAL A 110 17.62 -6.08 -8.02
C VAL A 110 18.63 -7.22 -8.02
N LEU A 111 18.40 -8.26 -7.22
CA LEU A 111 19.27 -9.44 -7.15
C LEU A 111 19.43 -10.13 -8.52
N ALA A 112 18.33 -10.35 -9.24
CA ALA A 112 18.34 -11.00 -10.53
C ALA A 112 19.10 -10.18 -11.58
N ARG A 113 18.82 -8.88 -11.68
CA ARG A 113 19.49 -7.97 -12.62
C ARG A 113 20.99 -7.78 -12.34
N CYS A 114 21.38 -7.98 -11.08
CA CYS A 114 22.80 -7.96 -10.70
C CYS A 114 23.47 -9.35 -10.79
N GLY A 115 22.81 -10.38 -11.34
CA GLY A 115 23.40 -11.70 -11.60
C GLY A 115 23.32 -12.70 -10.45
N ALA A 116 22.74 -12.35 -9.31
CA ALA A 116 22.70 -13.22 -8.12
C ALA A 116 21.69 -14.38 -8.21
N ARG A 117 20.81 -14.41 -9.23
CA ARG A 117 19.86 -15.50 -9.54
C ARG A 117 19.04 -15.96 -8.31
N PRO A 118 18.24 -15.08 -7.67
CA PRO A 118 17.54 -15.39 -6.42
C PRO A 118 16.51 -16.51 -6.57
N ILE A 119 16.20 -17.19 -5.44
CA ILE A 119 15.01 -18.02 -5.31
C ILE A 119 13.95 -17.19 -4.58
N LEU A 120 12.79 -16.96 -5.20
CA LEU A 120 11.67 -16.25 -4.62
C LEU A 120 10.59 -17.25 -4.21
N LEU A 121 10.30 -17.31 -2.92
CA LEU A 121 9.28 -18.18 -2.33
C LEU A 121 8.03 -17.37 -2.00
N GLU A 122 6.86 -17.83 -2.43
CA GLU A 122 5.57 -17.23 -2.09
C GLU A 122 4.62 -18.33 -1.61
N ARG A 123 4.02 -18.12 -0.43
CA ARG A 123 3.09 -19.09 0.15
C ARG A 123 1.80 -19.24 -0.65
N GLY A 124 1.32 -18.14 -1.22
CA GLY A 124 0.11 -18.12 -2.03
C GLY A 124 0.35 -18.41 -3.51
N GLN A 125 -0.67 -18.12 -4.30
CA GLN A 125 -0.71 -18.48 -5.72
C GLN A 125 -0.29 -17.31 -6.63
N PRO A 126 0.06 -17.58 -7.90
CA PRO A 126 0.19 -16.54 -8.93
C PRO A 126 -1.09 -15.73 -9.03
N VAL A 127 -0.98 -14.45 -9.43
CA VAL A 127 -2.09 -13.48 -9.39
C VAL A 127 -3.34 -13.97 -10.13
N GLU A 128 -3.20 -14.77 -11.19
CA GLU A 128 -4.33 -15.33 -11.95
C GLU A 128 -5.13 -16.36 -11.15
N GLN A 129 -4.47 -17.27 -10.46
CA GLN A 129 -5.12 -18.27 -9.60
C GLN A 129 -5.62 -17.61 -8.33
N ARG A 130 -4.81 -16.76 -7.71
CA ARG A 130 -5.16 -15.98 -6.54
C ARG A 130 -6.45 -15.17 -6.73
N SER A 131 -6.63 -14.55 -7.90
CA SER A 131 -7.86 -13.82 -8.22
C SER A 131 -9.10 -14.71 -8.21
N ARG A 132 -8.98 -15.96 -8.66
CA ARG A 132 -10.06 -16.96 -8.59
C ARG A 132 -10.35 -17.38 -7.15
N ASP A 133 -9.30 -17.58 -6.35
CA ASP A 133 -9.43 -17.98 -4.94
C ASP A 133 -10.11 -16.87 -4.12
N VAL A 134 -9.71 -15.61 -4.33
CA VAL A 134 -10.34 -14.44 -3.71
C VAL A 134 -11.80 -14.29 -4.14
N ALA A 135 -12.10 -14.40 -5.44
CA ALA A 135 -13.47 -14.33 -5.94
C ALA A 135 -14.33 -15.46 -5.35
N ARG A 136 -13.80 -16.69 -5.29
CA ARG A 136 -14.48 -17.83 -4.64
C ARG A 136 -14.80 -17.51 -3.18
N PHE A 137 -13.83 -16.99 -2.41
CA PHE A 137 -14.05 -16.60 -1.03
C PHE A 137 -15.16 -15.56 -0.88
N TRP A 138 -15.11 -14.49 -1.68
CA TRP A 138 -16.09 -13.42 -1.61
C TRP A 138 -17.53 -13.86 -1.94
N HIS A 139 -17.71 -14.85 -2.84
CA HIS A 139 -19.03 -15.33 -3.24
C HIS A 139 -19.54 -16.50 -2.41
N THR A 140 -18.66 -17.30 -1.82
CA THR A 140 -19.05 -18.57 -1.19
C THR A 140 -18.70 -18.66 0.31
N GLY A 141 -17.92 -17.69 0.84
CA GLY A 141 -17.39 -17.77 2.20
C GLY A 141 -16.30 -18.85 2.39
N ARG A 142 -15.82 -19.50 1.31
CA ARG A 142 -14.76 -20.51 1.41
C ARG A 142 -13.39 -19.87 1.31
N LEU A 143 -12.79 -19.61 2.47
CA LEU A 143 -11.44 -19.04 2.57
C LEU A 143 -10.39 -20.10 2.23
N ASP A 144 -9.40 -19.69 1.41
CA ASP A 144 -8.12 -20.37 1.29
C ASP A 144 -7.10 -19.63 2.15
N THR A 145 -6.59 -20.24 3.21
CA THR A 145 -5.68 -19.61 4.16
C THR A 145 -4.30 -19.35 3.58
N GLU A 146 -3.95 -19.98 2.46
CA GLU A 146 -2.68 -19.78 1.78
C GLU A 146 -2.80 -18.86 0.54
N SER A 147 -4.01 -18.71 -0.05
CA SER A 147 -4.25 -17.89 -1.25
C SER A 147 -5.47 -16.98 -1.07
N ASN A 148 -5.24 -15.71 -0.72
CA ASN A 148 -6.29 -14.76 -0.33
C ASN A 148 -5.86 -13.32 -0.58
N VAL A 149 -6.58 -12.33 -0.02
CA VAL A 149 -6.25 -10.88 -0.16
C VAL A 149 -4.89 -10.52 0.49
N GLN A 150 -4.39 -11.31 1.43
CA GLN A 150 -3.13 -11.05 2.12
C GLN A 150 -1.94 -11.78 1.48
N PHE A 151 -2.15 -13.03 1.04
CA PHE A 151 -1.12 -13.94 0.55
C PHE A 151 -1.27 -14.22 -0.94
N GLY A 152 -0.14 -14.31 -1.63
CA GLY A 152 0.00 -14.54 -3.05
C GLY A 152 0.76 -13.41 -3.75
N GLU A 153 1.00 -13.59 -5.04
CA GLU A 153 1.77 -12.66 -5.87
C GLU A 153 1.25 -11.22 -5.78
N GLY A 154 2.13 -10.28 -5.53
CA GLY A 154 1.85 -8.86 -5.32
C GLY A 154 1.48 -8.49 -3.88
N GLY A 155 1.34 -9.48 -2.95
CA GLY A 155 0.97 -9.25 -1.55
C GLY A 155 -0.40 -8.58 -1.41
N ALA A 156 -0.70 -8.00 -0.25
CA ALA A 156 -1.98 -7.31 0.00
C ALA A 156 -2.23 -6.12 -0.96
N GLY A 157 -1.17 -5.52 -1.49
CA GLY A 157 -1.26 -4.42 -2.46
C GLY A 157 -1.97 -4.77 -3.76
N ALA A 158 -1.97 -6.05 -4.18
CA ALA A 158 -2.61 -6.51 -5.41
C ALA A 158 -4.16 -6.36 -5.39
N PHE A 159 -4.77 -6.33 -4.21
CA PHE A 159 -6.21 -6.12 -4.01
C PHE A 159 -6.46 -4.81 -3.24
N SER A 160 -5.89 -3.72 -3.74
CA SER A 160 -6.03 -2.37 -3.20
C SER A 160 -6.28 -1.35 -4.31
N ASP A 161 -6.42 -0.08 -3.99
CA ASP A 161 -6.45 1.00 -5.00
C ASP A 161 -5.10 1.19 -5.72
N GLY A 162 -4.03 0.53 -5.25
CA GLY A 162 -2.71 0.63 -5.87
C GLY A 162 -2.09 2.02 -5.77
N LYS A 163 -2.32 2.74 -4.66
CA LYS A 163 -1.73 4.06 -4.43
C LYS A 163 -0.21 3.97 -4.35
N LEU A 164 0.45 4.87 -5.05
CA LEU A 164 1.90 5.00 -5.08
C LEU A 164 2.39 6.26 -4.37
N ASN A 165 1.63 6.76 -3.39
CA ASN A 165 2.00 7.92 -2.59
C ASN A 165 2.91 7.50 -1.44
N THR A 166 3.96 8.28 -1.20
CA THR A 166 4.86 8.11 -0.06
C THR A 166 5.25 9.45 0.53
N GLY A 167 5.53 9.49 1.83
CA GLY A 167 6.05 10.67 2.52
C GLY A 167 7.58 10.80 2.47
N THR A 168 8.28 9.85 1.87
CA THR A 168 9.74 9.83 1.79
C THR A 168 10.24 10.18 0.39
N ARG A 169 11.45 10.73 0.31
CA ARG A 169 12.16 10.94 -0.96
C ARG A 169 13.23 9.87 -1.11
N ASP A 170 13.16 9.12 -2.19
CA ASP A 170 14.14 8.07 -2.53
C ASP A 170 14.16 7.90 -4.05
N LEU A 171 15.34 7.84 -4.66
CA LEU A 171 15.50 7.63 -6.10
C LEU A 171 14.89 6.31 -6.57
N ARG A 172 14.83 5.31 -5.68
CA ARG A 172 14.20 4.01 -5.96
C ARG A 172 12.71 4.14 -6.27
N HIS A 173 12.01 5.15 -5.70
CA HIS A 173 10.58 5.34 -5.98
C HIS A 173 10.32 5.60 -7.47
N ARG A 174 11.13 6.45 -8.10
CA ARG A 174 11.02 6.71 -9.53
C ARG A 174 11.30 5.46 -10.34
N TYR A 175 12.37 4.74 -10.02
CA TYR A 175 12.72 3.48 -10.67
C TYR A 175 11.60 2.44 -10.53
N ILE A 176 11.01 2.26 -9.34
CA ILE A 176 9.90 1.33 -9.11
C ILE A 176 8.72 1.68 -10.03
N MET A 177 8.33 2.95 -10.09
CA MET A 177 7.24 3.40 -10.97
C MET A 177 7.56 3.17 -12.45
N GLU A 178 8.79 3.42 -12.89
CA GLU A 178 9.24 3.14 -14.25
C GLU A 178 9.17 1.64 -14.58
N GLN A 179 9.58 0.77 -13.65
CA GLN A 179 9.43 -0.68 -13.83
C GLN A 179 7.94 -1.10 -13.90
N LEU A 180 7.08 -0.54 -13.06
CA LEU A 180 5.65 -0.82 -13.14
C LEU A 180 5.05 -0.38 -14.48
N VAL A 181 5.43 0.79 -15.00
CA VAL A 181 5.00 1.26 -16.33
C VAL A 181 5.53 0.35 -17.43
N ALA A 182 6.79 -0.05 -17.38
CA ALA A 182 7.38 -1.01 -18.32
C ALA A 182 6.67 -2.38 -18.27
N CYS A 183 6.05 -2.71 -17.14
CA CYS A 183 5.22 -3.90 -16.95
C CYS A 183 3.74 -3.70 -17.31
N GLY A 184 3.33 -2.52 -17.79
CA GLY A 184 1.96 -2.25 -18.25
C GLY A 184 1.07 -1.49 -17.27
N ALA A 185 1.64 -0.91 -16.20
CA ALA A 185 0.92 0.07 -15.39
C ALA A 185 0.71 1.38 -16.19
N PRO A 186 -0.31 2.19 -15.83
CA PRO A 186 -0.58 3.46 -16.51
C PRO A 186 0.61 4.41 -16.47
N GLY A 187 1.00 4.98 -17.62
CA GLY A 187 2.11 5.95 -17.72
C GLY A 187 1.92 7.20 -16.86
N SER A 188 0.67 7.56 -16.56
CA SER A 188 0.31 8.71 -15.72
C SER A 188 0.88 8.63 -14.29
N ILE A 189 1.19 7.43 -13.77
CA ILE A 189 1.80 7.29 -12.44
C ILE A 189 3.16 7.97 -12.32
N LEU A 190 3.83 8.22 -13.44
CA LEU A 190 5.11 8.92 -13.48
C LEU A 190 4.98 10.44 -13.29
N THR A 191 3.81 10.99 -13.53
CA THR A 191 3.57 12.44 -13.54
C THR A 191 2.47 12.90 -12.59
N ASP A 192 1.47 12.07 -12.31
CA ASP A 192 0.35 12.45 -11.47
C ASP A 192 0.79 12.72 -10.01
N ALA A 193 0.26 13.78 -9.42
CA ALA A 193 0.55 14.16 -8.04
C ALA A 193 0.00 13.16 -7.01
N LEU A 194 -1.03 12.41 -7.38
CA LEU A 194 -1.65 11.34 -6.59
C LEU A 194 -1.74 10.06 -7.44
N PRO A 195 -0.58 9.42 -7.75
CA PRO A 195 -0.54 8.28 -8.64
C PRO A 195 -1.23 7.06 -8.03
N HIS A 196 -1.99 6.34 -8.86
CA HIS A 196 -2.58 5.05 -8.52
C HIS A 196 -2.59 4.13 -9.75
N VAL A 197 -2.61 2.83 -9.49
CA VAL A 197 -2.58 1.82 -10.56
C VAL A 197 -3.94 1.15 -10.75
N GLY A 198 -4.70 0.96 -9.66
CA GLY A 198 -5.91 0.14 -9.63
C GLY A 198 -5.61 -1.37 -9.61
N THR A 199 -6.48 -2.14 -8.99
CA THR A 199 -6.32 -3.60 -8.87
C THR A 199 -6.17 -4.28 -10.23
N ASP A 200 -7.01 -3.92 -11.19
CA ASP A 200 -7.05 -4.50 -12.55
C ASP A 200 -5.73 -4.31 -13.32
N LYS A 201 -5.17 -3.11 -13.33
CA LYS A 201 -3.90 -2.79 -14.00
C LYS A 201 -2.70 -3.36 -13.26
N LEU A 202 -2.79 -3.40 -11.91
CA LEU A 202 -1.71 -3.97 -11.11
C LEU A 202 -1.54 -5.47 -11.35
N HIS A 203 -2.63 -6.22 -11.57
CA HIS A 203 -2.55 -7.64 -11.93
C HIS A 203 -1.82 -7.87 -13.26
N ILE A 204 -2.00 -6.97 -14.24
CA ILE A 204 -1.24 -7.02 -15.51
C ILE A 204 0.24 -6.76 -15.24
N ALA A 205 0.55 -5.71 -14.48
CA ALA A 205 1.92 -5.35 -14.18
C ALA A 205 2.67 -6.45 -13.40
N LEU A 206 2.00 -7.13 -12.46
CA LEU A 206 2.58 -8.23 -11.69
C LEU A 206 2.96 -9.43 -12.58
N ARG A 207 2.09 -9.85 -13.51
CA ARG A 207 2.39 -10.93 -14.46
C ARG A 207 3.63 -10.62 -15.30
N ASN A 208 3.70 -9.40 -15.81
CA ASN A 208 4.82 -8.98 -16.65
C ASN A 208 6.12 -8.82 -15.83
N LEU A 209 6.02 -8.35 -14.57
CA LEU A 209 7.17 -8.30 -13.67
C LEU A 209 7.70 -9.70 -13.32
N ARG A 210 6.80 -10.66 -13.08
CA ARG A 210 7.17 -12.08 -12.91
C ARG A 210 7.95 -12.60 -14.13
N GLN A 211 7.48 -12.32 -15.34
CA GLN A 211 8.20 -12.73 -16.56
C GLN A 211 9.60 -12.11 -16.61
N GLN A 212 9.74 -10.82 -16.33
CA GLN A 212 11.06 -10.17 -16.26
C GLN A 212 11.99 -10.80 -15.22
N LEU A 213 11.46 -11.23 -14.07
CA LEU A 213 12.23 -11.94 -13.04
C LEU A 213 12.73 -13.29 -13.54
N LEU A 214 11.86 -14.06 -14.20
CA LEU A 214 12.21 -15.37 -14.79
C LEU A 214 13.28 -15.21 -15.88
N ASP A 215 13.10 -14.25 -16.77
CA ASP A 215 14.05 -13.93 -17.87
C ASP A 215 15.43 -13.51 -17.33
N ALA A 216 15.44 -12.84 -16.14
CA ALA A 216 16.67 -12.47 -15.43
C ALA A 216 17.27 -13.62 -14.59
N GLY A 217 16.72 -14.83 -14.66
CA GLY A 217 17.25 -16.04 -14.01
C GLY A 217 16.81 -16.24 -12.56
N ALA A 218 15.78 -15.58 -12.09
CA ALA A 218 15.15 -15.91 -10.81
C ALA A 218 14.39 -17.24 -10.88
N ASP A 219 14.34 -17.97 -9.76
CA ASP A 219 13.51 -19.17 -9.56
C ASP A 219 12.32 -18.77 -8.66
N ILE A 220 11.11 -18.80 -9.18
CA ILE A 220 9.91 -18.37 -8.45
C ILE A 220 9.08 -19.59 -8.11
N ARG A 221 8.81 -19.79 -6.81
CA ARG A 221 8.07 -20.94 -6.28
C ARG A 221 6.83 -20.46 -5.55
N PHE A 222 5.67 -20.70 -6.14
CA PHE A 222 4.37 -20.46 -5.52
C PHE A 222 3.89 -21.69 -4.73
N GLY A 223 2.97 -21.46 -3.78
CA GLY A 223 2.52 -22.49 -2.85
C GLY A 223 3.64 -22.98 -1.92
N ALA A 224 4.70 -22.18 -1.76
CA ALA A 224 5.89 -22.52 -0.97
C ALA A 224 5.97 -21.63 0.27
N ARG A 225 5.58 -22.18 1.43
CA ARG A 225 5.57 -21.50 2.73
C ARG A 225 6.86 -21.78 3.51
N LEU A 226 7.45 -20.71 4.08
CA LEU A 226 8.54 -20.84 5.04
C LEU A 226 8.00 -21.41 6.37
N GLU A 227 8.54 -22.57 6.79
CA GLU A 227 8.18 -23.25 8.03
C GLU A 227 9.24 -23.09 9.12
N GLY A 228 10.48 -22.84 8.74
CA GLY A 228 11.57 -22.71 9.70
C GLY A 228 12.90 -22.39 9.04
N PHE A 229 13.91 -22.24 9.88
CA PHE A 229 15.29 -22.05 9.44
C PHE A 229 16.25 -22.73 10.41
N THR A 230 17.44 -23.04 9.90
CA THR A 230 18.55 -23.57 10.69
C THR A 230 19.66 -22.53 10.73
N ALA A 231 20.15 -22.26 11.92
CA ALA A 231 21.32 -21.39 12.13
C ALA A 231 22.40 -22.16 12.89
N GLN A 232 23.66 -21.95 12.53
CA GLN A 232 24.82 -22.47 13.22
C GLN A 232 25.76 -21.28 13.56
N ASP A 233 26.21 -21.20 14.77
CA ASP A 233 27.07 -20.09 15.27
C ASP A 233 26.47 -18.70 14.99
N GLY A 234 25.15 -18.59 15.12
CA GLY A 234 24.40 -17.37 14.86
C GLY A 234 24.29 -16.97 13.39
N ALA A 235 24.61 -17.84 12.45
CA ALA A 235 24.51 -17.63 11.02
C ALA A 235 23.53 -18.60 10.37
N LEU A 236 22.74 -18.12 9.42
CA LEU A 236 21.81 -18.90 8.61
C LEU A 236 22.57 -19.97 7.80
N THR A 237 22.09 -21.22 7.84
CA THR A 237 22.64 -22.34 7.05
C THR A 237 21.62 -22.99 6.12
N ALA A 238 20.34 -23.01 6.50
CA ALA A 238 19.27 -23.56 5.70
C ALA A 238 17.91 -22.97 6.10
N ILE A 239 16.94 -23.12 5.21
CA ILE A 239 15.51 -22.88 5.50
C ILE A 239 14.72 -24.17 5.26
N THR A 240 13.62 -24.34 5.98
CA THR A 240 12.63 -25.40 5.75
C THR A 240 11.38 -24.78 5.13
N CYS A 241 10.92 -25.37 4.04
CA CYS A 241 9.74 -24.93 3.29
C CYS A 241 8.71 -26.05 3.20
N ARG A 242 7.43 -25.69 3.19
CA ARG A 242 6.30 -26.57 2.87
C ARG A 242 5.76 -26.20 1.49
N GLN A 243 5.54 -27.21 0.67
CA GLN A 243 4.82 -27.07 -0.60
C GLN A 243 3.84 -28.25 -0.75
N GLY A 244 2.56 -27.95 -0.66
CA GLY A 244 1.53 -28.98 -0.44
C GLY A 244 1.81 -29.75 0.85
N ASP A 245 1.81 -31.08 0.77
CA ASP A 245 2.10 -31.95 1.91
C ASP A 245 3.61 -32.22 2.13
N SER A 246 4.45 -31.72 1.22
CA SER A 246 5.89 -31.98 1.26
C SER A 246 6.63 -30.91 2.05
N LEU A 247 7.49 -31.38 2.98
CA LEU A 247 8.51 -30.54 3.63
C LEU A 247 9.85 -30.78 2.96
N TYR A 248 10.57 -29.72 2.65
CA TYR A 248 11.92 -29.79 2.08
C TYR A 248 12.82 -28.70 2.63
N THR A 249 14.10 -28.98 2.65
CA THR A 249 15.13 -28.04 3.12
C THR A 249 15.89 -27.47 1.95
N VAL A 250 16.15 -26.16 1.99
CA VAL A 250 16.96 -25.45 1.01
C VAL A 250 18.17 -24.86 1.72
N PRO A 251 19.40 -25.17 1.27
CA PRO A 251 20.59 -24.47 1.76
C PRO A 251 20.46 -22.96 1.57
N ALA A 252 20.74 -22.21 2.62
CA ALA A 252 20.55 -20.76 2.61
C ALA A 252 21.63 -20.09 3.47
N GLN A 253 22.38 -19.17 2.88
CA GLN A 253 23.32 -18.31 3.58
C GLN A 253 22.85 -16.86 3.62
N ARG A 254 21.92 -16.48 2.71
CA ARG A 254 21.36 -15.13 2.59
C ARG A 254 19.87 -15.23 2.34
N LEU A 255 19.09 -14.57 3.19
CA LEU A 255 17.64 -14.63 3.21
C LEU A 255 17.05 -13.23 3.39
N ILE A 256 16.23 -12.78 2.45
CA ILE A 256 15.42 -11.58 2.62
C ILE A 256 14.02 -12.01 3.08
N LEU A 257 13.57 -11.50 4.24
CA LEU A 257 12.26 -11.76 4.81
C LEU A 257 11.30 -10.62 4.46
N ALA A 258 10.49 -10.82 3.42
CA ALA A 258 9.50 -9.86 2.92
C ALA A 258 8.05 -10.34 3.18
N LEU A 259 7.77 -10.84 4.39
CA LEU A 259 6.61 -11.64 4.76
C LEU A 259 5.25 -10.91 4.67
N GLY A 260 5.24 -9.56 4.70
CA GLY A 260 4.02 -8.80 4.97
C GLY A 260 3.56 -8.96 6.44
N HIS A 261 2.58 -8.15 6.85
CA HIS A 261 2.16 -8.12 8.27
C HIS A 261 1.17 -9.24 8.66
N SER A 262 0.67 -10.03 7.71
CA SER A 262 -0.37 -11.03 7.96
C SER A 262 0.16 -12.46 8.14
N ALA A 263 1.46 -12.71 7.91
CA ALA A 263 2.10 -14.02 8.09
C ALA A 263 2.35 -14.33 9.58
N ARG A 264 1.29 -14.35 10.38
CA ARG A 264 1.35 -14.42 11.84
C ARG A 264 1.93 -15.73 12.36
N ASP A 265 1.65 -16.84 11.69
CA ASP A 265 2.26 -18.15 11.91
C ASP A 265 3.78 -18.09 11.74
N THR A 266 4.25 -17.43 10.69
CA THR A 266 5.69 -17.25 10.46
C THR A 266 6.32 -16.34 11.52
N PHE A 267 5.65 -15.28 11.98
CA PHE A 267 6.14 -14.46 13.11
C PHE A 267 6.27 -15.28 14.40
N GLU A 268 5.34 -16.19 14.68
CA GLU A 268 5.43 -17.10 15.83
C GLU A 268 6.62 -18.05 15.70
N THR A 269 6.83 -18.63 14.51
CA THR A 269 8.00 -19.48 14.21
C THR A 269 9.31 -18.71 14.38
N LEU A 270 9.41 -17.51 13.83
CA LEU A 270 10.60 -16.67 13.95
C LEU A 270 10.90 -16.32 15.41
N TYR A 271 9.86 -15.94 16.17
CA TYR A 271 10.02 -15.62 17.60
C TYR A 271 10.49 -16.84 18.39
N GLY A 272 9.86 -17.99 18.19
CA GLY A 272 10.27 -19.26 18.82
C GLY A 272 11.69 -19.70 18.47
N SER A 273 12.22 -19.22 17.36
CA SER A 273 13.58 -19.50 16.89
C SER A 273 14.60 -18.42 17.30
N GLY A 274 14.21 -17.49 18.17
CA GLY A 274 15.13 -16.51 18.76
C GLY A 274 15.38 -15.24 17.93
N PHE A 275 14.50 -14.90 16.96
CA PHE A 275 14.57 -13.61 16.29
C PHE A 275 14.24 -12.47 17.25
N ALA A 276 15.04 -11.42 17.21
CA ALA A 276 14.78 -10.20 17.97
C ALA A 276 13.57 -9.46 17.39
N MET A 277 12.56 -9.25 18.23
CA MET A 277 11.31 -8.58 17.87
C MET A 277 10.90 -7.58 18.93
N GLU A 278 10.18 -6.54 18.50
CA GLU A 278 9.64 -5.50 19.37
C GLU A 278 8.15 -5.28 19.05
N PRO A 279 7.31 -4.98 20.07
CA PRO A 279 5.96 -4.53 19.83
C PRO A 279 5.98 -3.14 19.16
N LYS A 280 5.14 -2.95 18.16
CA LYS A 280 5.11 -1.72 17.37
C LYS A 280 3.73 -1.07 17.42
N PRO A 281 3.62 0.27 17.59
CA PRO A 281 2.36 0.98 17.43
C PRO A 281 1.79 0.79 16.03
N PHE A 282 0.45 0.72 15.94
CA PHE A 282 -0.29 0.62 14.70
C PHE A 282 -1.66 1.31 14.82
N ALA A 283 -2.61 1.06 13.95
CA ALA A 283 -3.94 1.63 14.05
C ALA A 283 -5.00 0.59 13.67
N MET A 284 -6.15 0.67 14.30
CA MET A 284 -7.32 -0.19 14.05
C MET A 284 -8.60 0.63 14.03
N GLY A 285 -9.63 0.10 13.39
CA GLY A 285 -10.95 0.72 13.35
C GLY A 285 -11.90 -0.02 12.43
N VAL A 286 -12.55 0.73 11.58
CA VAL A 286 -13.59 0.24 10.66
C VAL A 286 -13.40 0.83 9.26
N ARG A 287 -14.02 0.23 8.24
CA ARG A 287 -14.23 0.89 6.95
C ARG A 287 -15.45 1.80 7.04
N ILE A 288 -15.35 3.00 6.46
CA ILE A 288 -16.49 3.88 6.27
C ILE A 288 -16.80 4.02 4.79
N GLU A 289 -18.07 3.89 4.42
CA GLU A 289 -18.56 4.02 3.04
C GLU A 289 -19.52 5.20 2.91
N HIS A 290 -19.34 5.95 1.82
CA HIS A 290 -20.24 7.02 1.39
C HIS A 290 -20.53 6.84 -0.09
N ARG A 291 -21.60 7.44 -0.61
CA ARG A 291 -21.76 7.59 -2.06
C ARG A 291 -20.64 8.45 -2.61
N GLN A 292 -19.98 7.99 -3.69
CA GLN A 292 -18.91 8.76 -4.34
C GLN A 292 -19.42 10.15 -4.76
N SER A 293 -20.62 10.22 -5.31
CA SER A 293 -21.24 11.49 -5.76
C SER A 293 -21.41 12.53 -4.64
N ALA A 294 -21.69 12.08 -3.41
CA ALA A 294 -21.81 12.99 -2.26
C ALA A 294 -20.44 13.60 -1.88
N VAL A 295 -19.38 12.78 -1.93
CA VAL A 295 -18.01 13.25 -1.67
C VAL A 295 -17.51 14.15 -2.81
N ASP A 296 -17.85 13.82 -4.08
CA ASP A 296 -17.55 14.69 -5.23
C ASP A 296 -18.20 16.05 -5.06
N ALA A 297 -19.47 16.10 -4.69
CA ALA A 297 -20.19 17.35 -4.44
C ALA A 297 -19.58 18.15 -3.28
N ALA A 298 -19.17 17.49 -2.19
CA ALA A 298 -18.54 18.14 -1.05
C ALA A 298 -17.16 18.74 -1.39
N ARG A 299 -16.38 18.05 -2.24
CA ARG A 299 -15.01 18.43 -2.61
C ARG A 299 -14.94 19.39 -3.79
N TYR A 300 -15.73 19.11 -4.83
CA TYR A 300 -15.67 19.85 -6.10
C TYR A 300 -16.78 20.89 -6.25
N ARG A 301 -17.80 20.87 -5.38
CA ARG A 301 -18.92 21.84 -5.37
C ARG A 301 -19.57 21.90 -6.77
N GLN A 302 -19.58 23.08 -7.38
CA GLN A 302 -20.17 23.31 -8.71
C GLN A 302 -19.42 22.58 -9.85
N LEU A 303 -18.19 22.13 -9.61
CA LEU A 303 -17.39 21.37 -10.58
C LEU A 303 -17.63 19.86 -10.49
N ALA A 304 -18.45 19.38 -9.54
CA ALA A 304 -18.75 17.96 -9.42
C ALA A 304 -19.35 17.42 -10.74
N GLY A 305 -18.85 16.26 -11.20
CA GLY A 305 -19.24 15.68 -12.48
C GLY A 305 -18.51 16.24 -13.70
N HIS A 306 -17.58 17.18 -13.54
CA HIS A 306 -16.78 17.66 -14.67
C HIS A 306 -15.85 16.53 -15.18
N PRO A 307 -15.85 16.23 -16.52
CA PRO A 307 -15.18 15.06 -17.08
C PRO A 307 -13.65 15.05 -16.90
N ALA A 308 -13.03 16.21 -16.68
CA ALA A 308 -11.59 16.31 -16.43
C ALA A 308 -11.22 16.09 -14.94
N LEU A 309 -12.20 15.93 -14.04
CA LEU A 309 -11.96 15.65 -12.64
C LEU A 309 -12.02 14.13 -12.37
N PRO A 310 -11.04 13.56 -11.67
CA PRO A 310 -11.16 12.20 -11.17
C PRO A 310 -12.18 12.14 -10.03
N PRO A 311 -12.70 10.97 -9.66
CA PRO A 311 -13.47 10.80 -8.44
C PRO A 311 -12.73 11.39 -7.24
N ALA A 312 -13.44 12.19 -6.43
CA ALA A 312 -12.86 12.89 -5.30
C ALA A 312 -12.33 11.92 -4.25
N THR A 313 -11.27 12.32 -3.58
CA THR A 313 -10.72 11.60 -2.43
C THR A 313 -10.53 12.55 -1.25
N TYR A 314 -10.27 12.00 -0.08
CA TYR A 314 -10.01 12.78 1.13
C TYR A 314 -8.86 12.21 1.95
N LYS A 315 -8.26 13.08 2.75
CA LYS A 315 -7.31 12.72 3.82
C LYS A 315 -7.68 13.55 5.04
N LEU A 316 -8.22 12.90 6.05
CA LEU A 316 -8.78 13.52 7.24
C LEU A 316 -8.07 12.99 8.48
N SER A 317 -7.92 13.83 9.50
CA SER A 317 -7.41 13.44 10.82
C SER A 317 -7.91 14.43 11.87
N CYS A 318 -8.06 13.96 13.09
CA CYS A 318 -8.36 14.79 14.25
C CYS A 318 -7.63 14.26 15.49
N HIS A 319 -7.27 15.18 16.38
CA HIS A 319 -6.82 14.90 17.73
C HIS A 319 -7.98 15.17 18.66
N LEU A 320 -8.21 14.29 19.60
CA LEU A 320 -9.42 14.28 20.41
C LEU A 320 -9.11 14.51 21.90
N PRO A 321 -10.10 15.01 22.68
CA PRO A 321 -9.89 15.32 24.10
C PRO A 321 -9.47 14.11 24.96
N ASN A 322 -9.80 12.88 24.54
CA ASN A 322 -9.37 11.66 25.21
C ASN A 322 -7.89 11.28 24.96
N GLY A 323 -7.09 12.18 24.35
CA GLY A 323 -5.67 11.99 24.06
C GLY A 323 -5.38 11.11 22.84
N ARG A 324 -6.41 10.62 22.14
CA ARG A 324 -6.24 9.79 20.95
C ARG A 324 -6.43 10.57 19.66
N SER A 325 -5.96 10.01 18.57
CA SER A 325 -6.15 10.53 17.21
C SER A 325 -6.99 9.54 16.40
N ALA A 326 -7.87 10.08 15.58
CA ALA A 326 -8.53 9.33 14.54
C ALA A 326 -8.19 9.92 13.17
N PHE A 327 -8.07 9.04 12.15
CA PHE A 327 -7.69 9.48 10.81
C PHE A 327 -8.21 8.53 9.73
N SER A 328 -8.41 9.11 8.53
CA SER A 328 -8.71 8.33 7.34
C SER A 328 -7.44 7.68 6.77
N PHE A 329 -7.54 6.42 6.37
CA PHE A 329 -6.44 5.68 5.78
C PHE A 329 -6.93 4.87 4.58
N CYS A 330 -6.06 4.58 3.61
CA CYS A 330 -6.35 3.76 2.43
C CYS A 330 -7.74 4.05 1.82
N VAL A 331 -8.00 5.33 1.51
CA VAL A 331 -9.28 5.76 0.90
C VAL A 331 -9.33 5.32 -0.54
N CYS A 332 -10.37 4.59 -0.93
CA CYS A 332 -10.58 3.98 -2.24
C CYS A 332 -11.80 4.63 -2.93
N PRO A 333 -11.58 5.68 -3.75
CA PRO A 333 -12.65 6.31 -4.52
C PRO A 333 -13.27 5.33 -5.52
N GLY A 334 -14.58 5.43 -5.74
CA GLY A 334 -15.30 4.56 -6.67
C GLY A 334 -14.91 3.09 -6.50
N GLY A 335 -14.85 2.63 -5.26
CA GLY A 335 -14.33 1.31 -4.90
C GLY A 335 -15.30 0.48 -4.07
N GLN A 336 -14.78 -0.56 -3.44
CA GLN A 336 -15.56 -1.44 -2.58
C GLN A 336 -14.78 -1.83 -1.32
N VAL A 337 -15.52 -2.14 -0.26
CA VAL A 337 -15.00 -2.83 0.92
C VAL A 337 -14.85 -4.31 0.60
N VAL A 338 -13.75 -4.93 0.99
CA VAL A 338 -13.43 -6.32 0.67
C VAL A 338 -13.16 -7.16 1.91
N ALA A 339 -13.52 -8.45 1.83
CA ALA A 339 -13.15 -9.44 2.83
C ALA A 339 -11.67 -9.80 2.68
N ALA A 340 -10.87 -9.48 3.71
CA ALA A 340 -9.42 -9.61 3.68
C ALA A 340 -8.89 -10.58 4.75
N ALA A 341 -9.72 -11.53 5.20
CA ALA A 341 -9.33 -12.60 6.10
C ALA A 341 -8.21 -13.47 5.48
N SER A 342 -7.32 -13.98 6.31
CA SER A 342 -6.29 -14.97 5.95
C SER A 342 -6.16 -16.09 6.97
N GLU A 343 -6.95 -16.06 8.03
CA GLU A 343 -7.09 -17.09 9.05
C GLU A 343 -8.57 -17.44 9.15
N GLU A 344 -8.87 -18.73 9.38
CA GLU A 344 -10.25 -19.20 9.49
C GLU A 344 -10.98 -18.58 10.67
N GLN A 345 -12.32 -18.45 10.53
CA GLN A 345 -13.22 -17.93 11.56
C GLN A 345 -12.87 -16.51 12.04
N ARG A 346 -12.29 -15.67 11.17
CA ARG A 346 -11.93 -14.28 11.43
C ARG A 346 -12.45 -13.36 10.34
N VAL A 347 -12.99 -12.22 10.72
CA VAL A 347 -13.40 -11.18 9.78
C VAL A 347 -12.40 -10.04 9.80
N VAL A 348 -11.90 -9.69 8.63
CA VAL A 348 -11.05 -8.53 8.38
C VAL A 348 -11.57 -7.79 7.17
N THR A 349 -11.76 -6.50 7.29
CA THR A 349 -12.15 -5.63 6.18
C THR A 349 -10.95 -4.86 5.65
N ASN A 350 -10.94 -4.60 4.35
CA ASN A 350 -10.04 -3.69 3.66
C ASN A 350 -10.81 -3.02 2.52
N GLY A 351 -10.15 -2.25 1.67
CA GLY A 351 -10.77 -1.61 0.52
C GLY A 351 -9.92 -1.69 -0.73
N MET A 352 -10.59 -1.72 -1.87
CA MET A 352 -9.96 -1.69 -3.17
C MET A 352 -10.72 -0.81 -4.15
N SER A 353 -10.07 -0.38 -5.22
CA SER A 353 -10.69 0.16 -6.43
C SER A 353 -9.98 -0.33 -7.67
N GLU A 354 -10.70 -0.39 -8.76
CA GLU A 354 -10.15 -0.54 -10.10
C GLU A 354 -9.56 0.81 -10.57
N TYR A 355 -8.81 0.78 -11.67
CA TYR A 355 -8.22 2.00 -12.21
C TYR A 355 -9.25 3.08 -12.57
N ALA A 356 -10.41 2.66 -13.10
CA ALA A 356 -11.49 3.56 -13.47
C ALA A 356 -12.15 4.27 -12.27
N ARG A 357 -12.15 3.64 -11.08
CA ARG A 357 -12.78 4.18 -9.87
C ARG A 357 -14.24 4.58 -10.09
N ASP A 358 -15.00 3.72 -10.75
CA ASP A 358 -16.34 4.00 -11.28
C ASP A 358 -17.49 3.32 -10.51
N ARG A 359 -17.19 2.69 -9.36
CA ARG A 359 -18.21 2.12 -8.48
C ARG A 359 -18.97 3.21 -7.72
N GLU A 360 -20.14 2.87 -7.21
CA GLU A 360 -21.08 3.80 -6.56
C GLU A 360 -20.50 4.45 -5.30
N ASN A 361 -19.72 3.68 -4.51
CA ASN A 361 -19.22 4.13 -3.22
C ASN A 361 -17.74 4.52 -3.27
N ILE A 362 -17.40 5.51 -2.45
CA ILE A 362 -16.06 5.70 -1.92
C ILE A 362 -15.99 5.03 -0.56
N ASN A 363 -14.90 4.33 -0.27
CA ASN A 363 -14.66 3.80 1.05
C ASN A 363 -13.28 4.17 1.58
N GLY A 364 -13.13 4.21 2.88
CA GLY A 364 -11.86 4.49 3.54
C GLY A 364 -11.81 3.85 4.92
N ALA A 365 -10.64 3.47 5.40
CA ALA A 365 -10.49 3.12 6.80
C ALA A 365 -10.63 4.37 7.66
N LEU A 366 -11.40 4.29 8.73
CA LEU A 366 -11.42 5.24 9.84
C LEU A 366 -10.75 4.56 11.03
N LEU A 367 -9.53 4.97 11.32
CA LEU A 367 -8.64 4.30 12.25
C LEU A 367 -8.33 5.16 13.46
N VAL A 368 -8.11 4.48 14.58
CA VAL A 368 -7.64 5.03 15.85
C VAL A 368 -6.24 4.49 16.13
N ASN A 369 -5.34 5.33 16.63
CA ASN A 369 -4.00 4.92 17.03
C ASN A 369 -4.04 3.92 18.19
N VAL A 370 -3.23 2.88 18.09
CA VAL A 370 -3.05 1.81 19.07
C VAL A 370 -1.56 1.73 19.41
N THR A 371 -1.25 1.72 20.68
CA THR A 371 0.11 1.69 21.20
C THR A 371 0.38 0.40 21.96
N PRO A 372 1.62 0.05 22.24
CA PRO A 372 1.93 -1.11 23.09
C PRO A 372 1.29 -1.08 24.48
N ALA A 373 0.90 0.09 25.01
CA ALA A 373 0.16 0.21 26.25
C ALA A 373 -1.29 -0.32 26.17
N ASP A 374 -1.83 -0.44 24.96
CA ASP A 374 -3.17 -0.99 24.69
C ASP A 374 -3.14 -2.51 24.46
N PHE A 375 -1.96 -3.11 24.40
CA PHE A 375 -1.80 -4.55 24.17
C PHE A 375 -2.09 -5.36 25.44
N PRO A 376 -2.47 -6.64 25.32
CA PRO A 376 -2.77 -7.46 26.48
C PRO A 376 -1.60 -7.62 27.47
N ASP A 377 -0.39 -7.56 26.97
CA ASP A 377 0.86 -7.68 27.73
C ASP A 377 2.05 -7.10 26.94
N GLY A 378 3.25 -7.16 27.51
CA GLY A 378 4.49 -6.65 26.90
C GLY A 378 5.19 -7.60 25.91
N HIS A 379 4.57 -8.72 25.54
CA HIS A 379 5.16 -9.67 24.60
C HIS A 379 5.24 -9.07 23.19
N PRO A 380 6.33 -9.28 22.42
CA PRO A 380 6.46 -8.73 21.06
C PRO A 380 5.28 -9.03 20.12
N LEU A 381 4.64 -10.18 20.27
CA LEU A 381 3.48 -10.60 19.47
C LEU A 381 2.12 -10.23 20.10
N ALA A 382 2.08 -9.45 21.17
CA ALA A 382 0.84 -9.10 21.86
C ALA A 382 -0.14 -8.32 20.97
N GLY A 383 0.37 -7.46 20.06
CA GLY A 383 -0.45 -6.76 19.09
C GLY A 383 -1.14 -7.72 18.09
N ILE A 384 -0.49 -8.81 17.69
CA ILE A 384 -1.11 -9.86 16.87
C ILE A 384 -2.25 -10.54 17.62
N ARG A 385 -2.07 -10.84 18.92
CA ARG A 385 -3.13 -11.44 19.74
C ARG A 385 -4.33 -10.50 19.86
N LEU A 386 -4.10 -9.21 20.07
CA LEU A 386 -5.18 -8.21 20.10
C LEU A 386 -5.94 -8.18 18.77
N GLN A 387 -5.24 -8.18 17.65
CA GLN A 387 -5.90 -8.21 16.33
C GLN A 387 -6.76 -9.47 16.17
N ARG A 388 -6.24 -10.65 16.49
CA ARG A 388 -6.98 -11.93 16.41
C ARG A 388 -8.24 -11.92 17.27
N GLN A 389 -8.13 -11.46 18.52
CA GLN A 389 -9.27 -11.36 19.43
C GLN A 389 -10.42 -10.53 18.85
N LEU A 390 -10.10 -9.42 18.21
CA LEU A 390 -11.10 -8.54 17.61
C LEU A 390 -11.67 -9.11 16.30
N GLU A 391 -10.83 -9.79 15.50
CA GLU A 391 -11.23 -10.48 14.28
C GLU A 391 -12.17 -11.67 14.58
N ASP A 392 -11.91 -12.42 15.67
CA ASP A 392 -12.78 -13.49 16.18
C ASP A 392 -14.13 -12.92 16.64
N ALA A 393 -14.11 -11.82 17.42
CA ALA A 393 -15.33 -11.16 17.88
C ALA A 393 -16.17 -10.62 16.70
N ALA A 394 -15.53 -10.06 15.67
CA ALA A 394 -16.21 -9.58 14.48
C ALA A 394 -16.82 -10.74 13.67
N PHE A 395 -16.13 -11.88 13.55
CA PHE A 395 -16.67 -13.07 12.90
C PHE A 395 -17.92 -13.60 13.60
N ALA A 396 -17.87 -13.74 14.91
CA ALA A 396 -19.02 -14.18 15.70
C ALA A 396 -20.19 -13.19 15.60
N LEU A 397 -19.92 -11.88 15.67
CA LEU A 397 -20.93 -10.83 15.58
C LEU A 397 -21.53 -10.73 14.16
N GLY A 398 -20.76 -11.05 13.12
CA GLY A 398 -21.19 -11.11 11.73
C GLY A 398 -22.14 -12.27 11.42
N GLY A 399 -22.17 -13.31 12.26
CA GLY A 399 -23.03 -14.49 12.10
C GLY A 399 -22.27 -15.80 11.85
N GLY A 400 -20.93 -15.78 11.89
CA GLY A 400 -20.10 -16.98 11.76
C GLY A 400 -19.92 -17.50 10.33
N ASP A 401 -20.19 -16.68 9.33
CA ASP A 401 -20.17 -17.03 7.90
C ASP A 401 -19.42 -16.00 7.01
N TYR A 402 -18.50 -15.26 7.60
CA TYR A 402 -17.71 -14.18 6.98
C TYR A 402 -18.51 -12.93 6.57
N ARG A 403 -19.79 -12.82 6.86
CA ARG A 403 -20.47 -11.53 6.80
C ARG A 403 -19.83 -10.58 7.82
N ALA A 404 -19.64 -9.33 7.42
CA ALA A 404 -19.04 -8.34 8.29
C ALA A 404 -20.10 -7.65 9.15
N PRO A 405 -19.85 -7.39 10.45
CA PRO A 405 -20.72 -6.53 11.24
C PRO A 405 -20.71 -5.11 10.67
N CYS A 406 -21.91 -4.53 10.52
CA CYS A 406 -22.12 -3.24 9.87
C CYS A 406 -23.11 -2.39 10.67
N GLN A 407 -22.86 -1.06 10.71
CA GLN A 407 -23.71 -0.12 11.41
C GLN A 407 -23.75 1.21 10.69
N ARG A 408 -24.92 1.87 10.59
CA ARG A 408 -24.99 3.24 10.08
C ARG A 408 -24.37 4.22 11.08
N VAL A 409 -23.74 5.25 10.56
CA VAL A 409 -23.11 6.31 11.38
C VAL A 409 -24.11 6.93 12.35
N GLY A 410 -25.32 7.25 11.90
CA GLY A 410 -26.35 7.83 12.76
C GLY A 410 -26.73 6.92 13.94
N ASP A 411 -26.87 5.62 13.71
CA ASP A 411 -27.18 4.65 14.76
C ASP A 411 -25.98 4.41 15.71
N PHE A 412 -24.77 4.39 15.15
CA PHE A 412 -23.54 4.31 15.95
C PHE A 412 -23.42 5.50 16.91
N LEU A 413 -23.65 6.73 16.42
CA LEU A 413 -23.61 7.94 17.26
C LEU A 413 -24.75 7.95 18.30
N ALA A 414 -25.92 7.41 17.95
CA ALA A 414 -27.05 7.28 18.87
C ALA A 414 -26.93 6.12 19.87
N GLY A 415 -25.87 5.28 19.78
CA GLY A 415 -25.65 4.16 20.71
C GLY A 415 -26.64 3.02 20.54
N ARG A 416 -27.18 2.78 19.36
CA ARG A 416 -28.18 1.73 19.08
C ARG A 416 -27.77 0.89 17.87
N PRO A 417 -28.15 -0.39 17.79
CA PRO A 417 -27.87 -1.24 16.64
C PRO A 417 -28.60 -0.73 15.40
N SER A 418 -28.00 -0.95 14.21
CA SER A 418 -28.68 -0.80 12.93
C SER A 418 -29.47 -2.07 12.58
N THR A 419 -30.56 -1.90 11.83
CA THR A 419 -31.42 -3.00 11.35
C THR A 419 -31.44 -3.11 9.83
N GLY A 420 -30.80 -2.17 9.12
CA GLY A 420 -30.73 -2.14 7.66
C GLY A 420 -29.94 -0.95 7.14
N ALA A 421 -29.71 -0.92 5.84
CA ALA A 421 -29.10 0.21 5.13
C ALA A 421 -30.05 1.41 5.07
N GLY A 422 -29.46 2.60 4.92
CA GLY A 422 -30.16 3.81 4.47
C GLY A 422 -29.95 4.04 2.97
N THR A 423 -29.58 5.24 2.60
CA THR A 423 -29.30 5.62 1.21
C THR A 423 -27.97 5.05 0.68
N VAL A 424 -27.03 4.72 1.55
CA VAL A 424 -25.76 4.07 1.20
C VAL A 424 -25.94 2.55 1.31
N GLN A 425 -25.64 1.83 0.24
CA GLN A 425 -25.69 0.36 0.22
C GLN A 425 -24.29 -0.20 0.49
N PRO A 426 -24.15 -1.29 1.27
CA PRO A 426 -22.86 -1.89 1.55
C PRO A 426 -22.27 -2.55 0.30
N SER A 427 -20.98 -2.34 0.07
CA SER A 427 -20.25 -2.95 -1.04
C SER A 427 -19.50 -4.24 -0.66
N TYR A 428 -19.45 -4.56 0.63
CA TYR A 428 -18.71 -5.73 1.15
C TYR A 428 -19.33 -7.06 0.69
N LEU A 429 -18.49 -7.91 0.14
CA LEU A 429 -18.80 -9.31 -0.14
C LEU A 429 -18.02 -10.19 0.87
N PRO A 430 -18.63 -11.21 1.49
CA PRO A 430 -19.88 -11.98 1.31
C PRO A 430 -21.19 -11.33 1.80
N GLY A 431 -21.19 -10.07 2.19
CA GLY A 431 -22.36 -9.36 2.72
C GLY A 431 -22.18 -8.93 4.16
N VAL A 432 -23.16 -8.21 4.70
CA VAL A 432 -23.07 -7.61 6.04
C VAL A 432 -24.18 -8.10 6.97
N THR A 433 -23.91 -8.03 8.28
CA THR A 433 -24.88 -8.20 9.35
C THR A 433 -25.05 -6.86 10.06
N TYR A 434 -26.24 -6.26 9.99
CA TYR A 434 -26.53 -5.01 10.70
C TYR A 434 -26.62 -5.27 12.19
N THR A 435 -25.84 -4.50 12.99
CA THR A 435 -25.69 -4.73 14.42
C THR A 435 -25.11 -3.49 15.11
N ASP A 436 -24.69 -3.64 16.38
CA ASP A 436 -23.93 -2.63 17.12
C ASP A 436 -22.43 -3.01 17.13
N LEU A 437 -21.60 -2.22 16.47
CA LEU A 437 -20.15 -2.43 16.38
C LEU A 437 -19.41 -2.32 17.72
N ARG A 438 -20.00 -1.67 18.73
CA ARG A 438 -19.41 -1.62 20.08
C ARG A 438 -19.24 -3.00 20.70
N ARG A 439 -19.98 -3.99 20.22
CA ARG A 439 -19.91 -5.38 20.71
C ARG A 439 -18.64 -6.11 20.27
N CYS A 440 -17.96 -5.65 19.21
CA CYS A 440 -16.68 -6.21 18.75
C CYS A 440 -15.52 -5.22 18.78
N LEU A 441 -15.78 -3.93 19.02
CA LEU A 441 -14.75 -2.92 19.16
C LEU A 441 -14.40 -2.70 20.64
N PRO A 442 -13.12 -2.56 21.01
CA PRO A 442 -12.74 -2.09 22.34
C PRO A 442 -13.34 -0.71 22.64
N ALA A 443 -13.66 -0.45 23.90
CA ALA A 443 -14.27 0.81 24.33
C ALA A 443 -13.46 2.02 23.85
N PHE A 444 -12.14 2.00 24.02
CA PHE A 444 -11.28 3.12 23.61
C PHE A 444 -11.31 3.41 22.11
N ILE A 445 -11.57 2.40 21.27
CA ILE A 445 -11.75 2.60 19.81
C ILE A 445 -13.14 3.15 19.54
N SER A 446 -14.19 2.51 20.04
CA SER A 446 -15.57 2.92 19.75
C SER A 446 -15.90 4.33 20.28
N GLU A 447 -15.43 4.70 21.47
CA GLU A 447 -15.55 6.04 22.03
C GLU A 447 -14.77 7.09 21.21
N THR A 448 -13.55 6.75 20.78
CA THR A 448 -12.74 7.63 19.93
C THR A 448 -13.38 7.85 18.57
N LEU A 449 -13.95 6.81 17.95
CA LEU A 449 -14.68 6.93 16.67
C LEU A 449 -15.93 7.79 16.82
N ALA A 450 -16.68 7.64 17.93
CA ALA A 450 -17.86 8.46 18.20
C ALA A 450 -17.54 9.95 18.36
N LEU A 451 -16.41 10.28 18.99
CA LEU A 451 -15.91 11.65 19.09
C LEU A 451 -15.37 12.17 17.74
N ALA A 452 -14.75 11.29 16.95
CA ALA A 452 -14.08 11.66 15.70
C ALA A 452 -15.07 11.99 14.58
N LEU A 453 -16.15 11.23 14.44
CA LEU A 453 -17.07 11.35 13.31
C LEU A 453 -17.61 12.78 13.15
N PRO A 454 -18.17 13.46 14.18
CA PRO A 454 -18.62 14.85 14.04
C PRO A 454 -17.48 15.82 13.74
N GLU A 455 -16.28 15.62 14.32
CA GLU A 455 -15.11 16.47 14.04
C GLU A 455 -14.64 16.34 12.59
N LEU A 456 -14.70 15.15 12.04
CA LEU A 456 -14.35 14.90 10.63
C LEU A 456 -15.46 15.41 9.70
N GLY A 457 -16.72 15.36 10.11
CA GLY A 457 -17.86 15.96 9.41
C GLY A 457 -17.72 17.47 9.25
N ARG A 458 -17.16 18.18 10.24
CA ARG A 458 -16.82 19.62 10.11
C ARG A 458 -15.72 19.88 9.08
N LYS A 459 -14.79 18.92 8.87
CA LYS A 459 -13.68 19.03 7.89
C LYS A 459 -14.10 18.66 6.48
N LEU A 460 -15.01 17.71 6.35
CA LEU A 460 -15.59 17.29 5.08
C LEU A 460 -17.10 17.13 5.27
N ARG A 461 -17.87 18.06 4.73
CA ARG A 461 -19.33 18.03 4.83
C ARG A 461 -19.89 16.69 4.35
N GLY A 462 -20.70 16.05 5.18
CA GLY A 462 -21.32 14.77 4.90
C GLY A 462 -20.43 13.56 5.23
N TYR A 463 -19.26 13.75 5.86
CA TYR A 463 -18.46 12.62 6.33
C TYR A 463 -19.14 11.87 7.48
N ASP A 464 -19.91 12.58 8.29
CA ASP A 464 -20.74 12.07 9.39
C ASP A 464 -22.21 11.88 8.98
N ASP A 465 -22.48 11.71 7.66
CA ASP A 465 -23.83 11.42 7.16
C ASP A 465 -24.45 10.24 7.93
N PRO A 466 -25.66 10.39 8.51
CA PRO A 466 -26.30 9.32 9.27
C PRO A 466 -26.47 8.00 8.53
N ASP A 467 -26.55 8.04 7.21
CA ASP A 467 -26.68 6.85 6.34
C ASP A 467 -25.35 6.27 5.87
N ALA A 468 -24.22 6.96 6.10
CA ALA A 468 -22.90 6.37 5.86
C ALA A 468 -22.74 5.07 6.66
N LEU A 469 -22.01 4.11 6.10
CA LEU A 469 -21.90 2.77 6.69
C LEU A 469 -20.52 2.57 7.32
N LEU A 470 -20.50 2.07 8.54
CA LEU A 470 -19.32 1.56 9.23
C LEU A 470 -19.33 0.04 9.12
N THR A 471 -18.31 -0.53 8.48
CA THR A 471 -18.16 -1.99 8.31
C THR A 471 -16.91 -2.44 9.06
N GLY A 472 -17.07 -3.36 10.01
CA GLY A 472 -15.98 -3.82 10.87
C GLY A 472 -15.48 -5.21 10.48
N ILE A 473 -14.24 -5.49 10.81
CA ILE A 473 -13.26 -4.69 11.53
C ILE A 473 -12.00 -4.53 10.66
N GLU A 474 -11.37 -3.36 10.69
CA GLU A 474 -10.08 -3.16 10.03
C GLU A 474 -8.96 -3.15 11.07
N THR A 475 -8.27 -4.27 11.21
CA THR A 475 -7.22 -4.50 12.21
C THR A 475 -5.82 -4.48 11.61
N ARG A 476 -5.70 -4.58 10.29
CA ARG A 476 -4.44 -4.84 9.59
C ARG A 476 -3.95 -3.66 8.76
N SER A 477 -3.97 -2.45 9.35
CA SER A 477 -3.48 -1.24 8.68
C SER A 477 -1.95 -1.20 8.55
N SER A 478 -1.23 -1.86 9.45
CA SER A 478 0.23 -2.02 9.44
C SER A 478 0.66 -3.12 10.42
N SER A 479 1.95 -3.51 10.37
CA SER A 479 2.49 -4.52 11.29
C SER A 479 2.43 -4.06 12.75
N PRO A 480 1.93 -4.88 13.68
CA PRO A 480 2.01 -4.63 15.11
C PRO A 480 3.36 -5.07 15.72
N VAL A 481 4.26 -5.58 14.90
CA VAL A 481 5.58 -6.14 15.28
C VAL A 481 6.66 -5.48 14.44
N ARG A 482 7.82 -5.27 15.04
CA ARG A 482 9.07 -4.93 14.35
C ARG A 482 10.05 -6.08 14.49
N LEU A 483 10.56 -6.58 13.37
CA LEU A 483 11.73 -7.46 13.32
C LEU A 483 12.97 -6.57 13.40
N VAL A 484 13.73 -6.70 14.49
CA VAL A 484 14.90 -5.81 14.73
C VAL A 484 16.00 -6.13 13.70
N ARG A 485 16.59 -5.09 13.14
CA ARG A 485 17.74 -5.17 12.21
C ARG A 485 18.71 -4.03 12.48
N ASP A 486 19.97 -4.26 12.15
CA ASP A 486 21.04 -3.29 12.30
C ASP A 486 21.12 -2.31 11.10
N ASP A 487 22.14 -1.46 11.08
CA ASP A 487 22.40 -0.48 10.00
C ASP A 487 22.79 -1.14 8.66
N ARG A 488 23.15 -2.43 8.67
CA ARG A 488 23.37 -3.25 7.48
C ARG A 488 22.10 -3.95 7.00
N TYR A 489 20.98 -3.66 7.65
CA TYR A 489 19.68 -4.30 7.41
C TYR A 489 19.64 -5.77 7.82
N GLU A 490 20.60 -6.26 8.59
CA GLU A 490 20.71 -7.64 9.03
C GLU A 490 20.06 -7.82 10.41
N SER A 491 19.38 -8.93 10.61
CA SER A 491 18.80 -9.29 11.91
C SER A 491 19.89 -9.79 12.89
N ASN A 492 19.49 -10.15 14.10
CA ASN A 492 20.39 -10.84 15.04
C ASN A 492 20.85 -12.23 14.56
N ILE A 493 20.27 -12.77 13.50
CA ILE A 493 20.73 -13.99 12.80
C ILE A 493 21.45 -13.53 11.53
N ARG A 494 22.76 -13.74 11.45
CA ARG A 494 23.57 -13.34 10.29
C ARG A 494 23.08 -14.00 9.00
N GLY A 495 23.03 -13.23 7.93
CA GLY A 495 22.51 -13.65 6.63
C GLY A 495 21.01 -13.43 6.46
N VAL A 496 20.30 -12.91 7.46
CA VAL A 496 18.85 -12.68 7.36
C VAL A 496 18.52 -11.19 7.39
N TYR A 497 17.81 -10.72 6.36
CA TYR A 497 17.48 -9.31 6.09
C TYR A 497 15.96 -9.10 6.13
N PRO A 498 15.37 -8.72 7.30
CA PRO A 498 13.95 -8.41 7.38
C PRO A 498 13.64 -7.10 6.65
N CYS A 499 12.60 -7.08 5.81
CA CYS A 499 12.23 -5.88 5.06
C CYS A 499 10.72 -5.69 4.90
N GLY A 500 10.37 -4.49 4.46
CA GLY A 500 9.04 -4.11 4.08
C GLY A 500 8.10 -3.87 5.25
N GLU A 501 6.80 -3.94 4.97
CA GLU A 501 5.75 -3.64 5.93
C GLU A 501 5.69 -4.66 7.07
N GLY A 502 5.85 -5.95 6.76
CA GLY A 502 5.86 -7.01 7.77
C GLY A 502 6.95 -6.85 8.81
N ALA A 503 8.14 -6.47 8.38
CA ALA A 503 9.25 -6.20 9.28
C ALA A 503 9.11 -4.88 10.08
N GLY A 504 8.09 -4.07 9.78
CA GLY A 504 7.77 -2.84 10.52
C GLY A 504 8.53 -1.59 10.07
N TYR A 505 9.15 -1.61 8.87
CA TYR A 505 9.97 -0.50 8.34
C TYR A 505 9.35 0.26 7.18
N ALA A 506 8.25 -0.21 6.65
CA ALA A 506 7.54 0.44 5.54
C ALA A 506 6.03 0.41 5.74
N GLY A 507 5.32 1.23 4.97
CA GLY A 507 3.87 1.24 4.89
C GLY A 507 3.42 1.63 3.49
N GLY A 508 2.86 0.68 2.73
CA GLY A 508 2.43 0.84 1.35
C GLY A 508 3.44 0.41 0.30
N ILE A 509 2.98 0.36 -0.96
CA ILE A 509 3.67 -0.30 -2.09
C ILE A 509 5.07 0.25 -2.33
N LEU A 510 5.21 1.58 -2.54
CA LEU A 510 6.51 2.18 -2.89
C LEU A 510 7.54 2.07 -1.78
N SER A 511 7.15 2.34 -0.54
CA SER A 511 8.08 2.29 0.59
C SER A 511 8.53 0.86 0.89
N ALA A 512 7.62 -0.12 0.76
CA ALA A 512 7.97 -1.53 0.92
C ALA A 512 8.91 -2.01 -0.20
N ALA A 513 8.62 -1.67 -1.45
CA ALA A 513 9.49 -1.99 -2.58
C ALA A 513 10.89 -1.38 -2.44
N ALA A 514 10.98 -0.09 -2.08
CA ALA A 514 12.26 0.58 -1.85
C ALA A 514 13.05 -0.04 -0.69
N ASP A 515 12.38 -0.47 0.38
CA ASP A 515 13.04 -1.12 1.51
C ASP A 515 13.58 -2.51 1.11
N GLY A 516 12.83 -3.28 0.33
CA GLY A 516 13.30 -4.54 -0.26
C GLY A 516 14.53 -4.35 -1.17
N MET A 517 14.54 -3.30 -2.00
CA MET A 517 15.70 -2.96 -2.82
C MET A 517 16.93 -2.65 -1.97
N ARG A 518 16.78 -1.88 -0.88
CA ARG A 518 17.90 -1.58 0.04
C ARG A 518 18.47 -2.85 0.67
N CYS A 519 17.62 -3.78 1.11
CA CYS A 519 18.08 -5.07 1.63
C CYS A 519 18.84 -5.87 0.56
N ALA A 520 18.35 -5.89 -0.67
CA ALA A 520 19.05 -6.55 -1.79
C ALA A 520 20.41 -5.91 -2.10
N GLU A 521 20.50 -4.58 -2.07
CA GLU A 521 21.76 -3.85 -2.26
C GLU A 521 22.76 -4.20 -1.18
N LYS A 522 22.34 -4.24 0.09
CA LYS A 522 23.21 -4.62 1.21
C LYS A 522 23.66 -6.07 1.12
N LEU A 523 22.77 -6.96 0.72
CA LEU A 523 23.11 -8.36 0.49
C LEU A 523 24.16 -8.49 -0.63
N LEU A 524 24.03 -7.75 -1.73
CA LEU A 524 25.00 -7.77 -2.83
C LEU A 524 26.39 -7.27 -2.45
N GLU A 525 26.52 -6.38 -1.44
CA GLU A 525 27.82 -5.95 -0.92
C GLU A 525 28.65 -7.13 -0.36
N VAL A 526 27.99 -8.19 0.10
CA VAL A 526 28.66 -9.38 0.66
C VAL A 526 29.23 -10.30 -0.44
N TYR A 527 28.74 -10.21 -1.67
CA TYR A 527 29.19 -11.00 -2.82
C TYR A 527 30.33 -10.32 -3.62
N ARG A 528 30.71 -9.13 -3.22
CA ARG A 528 31.83 -8.35 -3.80
C ARG A 528 33.08 -8.53 -2.96
#